data_b519ed31e6ff8a51b22299dff6c9682b
#
_entry.id   b519ed31e6ff8a51b22299dff6c9682b
#
_cell.length_a   1.000
_cell.length_b   1.000
_cell.length_c   1.000
_cell.angle_alpha   90.00
_cell.angle_beta   90.00
_cell.angle_gamma   90.00
#
_symmetry.space_group_name_H-M   'P 1'
#
loop_
_entity.id
_entity.type
_entity.pdbx_description
1 polymer ?
#
loop_
_entity_poly.entity_id
_entity_poly.type
_entity_poly.pdbx_seq_one_letter_code
_entity_poly.pdbx_strand_id
1 'polypeptide(L)'
;MKQVQEALKGIGIPVMAGVWRATSPNQNPPTQYVVYSSTITEASHQDDHVTSYRTFVYLNLWSDIDPTDMANRIREAMYAYGFFMVEESDKGYNQPAYDTATTQYTVQWTWCWREEVAPHAP
;
A
#
# COMPACT_ATOMS: atom_id res chain seq x y z
N MET A 1 -8.20 -3.95 -0.39
CA MET A 1 -8.08 -4.11 -1.85
C MET A 1 -7.38 -5.41 -2.15
N LYS A 2 -8.00 -6.22 -2.96
CA LYS A 2 -7.50 -7.56 -3.30
C LYS A 2 -6.10 -7.52 -3.92
N GLN A 3 -5.86 -6.58 -4.81
CA GLN A 3 -4.58 -6.47 -5.52
C GLN A 3 -3.42 -6.16 -4.59
N VAL A 4 -3.64 -5.38 -3.53
CA VAL A 4 -2.59 -5.12 -2.54
C VAL A 4 -2.24 -6.39 -1.78
N GLN A 5 -3.25 -7.14 -1.36
CA GLN A 5 -3.04 -8.42 -0.67
C GLN A 5 -2.31 -9.42 -1.55
N GLU A 6 -2.66 -9.48 -2.84
CA GLU A 6 -1.98 -10.36 -3.79
C GLU A 6 -0.54 -9.92 -4.05
N ALA A 7 -0.32 -8.60 -4.24
CA ALA A 7 1.01 -8.07 -4.49
C ALA A 7 1.97 -8.35 -3.34
N LEU A 8 1.49 -8.22 -2.11
CA LEU A 8 2.30 -8.39 -0.90
C LEU A 8 2.20 -9.79 -0.29
N LYS A 9 1.55 -10.71 -0.98
CA LYS A 9 1.51 -12.11 -0.56
C LYS A 9 2.93 -12.68 -0.52
N GLY A 10 3.32 -13.22 0.59
CA GLY A 10 4.66 -13.76 0.76
C GLY A 10 5.71 -12.74 1.20
N ILE A 11 5.32 -11.50 1.46
CA ILE A 11 6.26 -10.48 1.97
C ILE A 11 6.78 -10.84 3.38
N GLY A 12 6.05 -11.68 4.10
CA GLY A 12 6.49 -12.22 5.39
C GLY A 12 6.08 -11.40 6.61
N ILE A 13 5.31 -10.33 6.43
CA ILE A 13 4.79 -9.50 7.52
C ILE A 13 3.29 -9.29 7.33
N PRO A 14 2.55 -8.97 8.41
CA PRO A 14 1.12 -8.68 8.29
C PRO A 14 0.84 -7.48 7.41
N VAL A 15 -0.21 -7.59 6.59
CA VAL A 15 -0.71 -6.53 5.71
C VAL A 15 -2.20 -6.37 5.98
N MET A 16 -2.61 -5.20 6.43
CA MET A 16 -3.99 -4.97 6.87
C MET A 16 -4.58 -3.70 6.24
N ALA A 17 -5.87 -3.77 5.92
CA ALA A 17 -6.62 -2.59 5.51
C ALA A 17 -7.04 -1.77 6.74
N GLY A 18 -6.85 -0.46 6.65
CA GLY A 18 -7.30 0.49 7.66
C GLY A 18 -6.28 0.71 8.78
N VAL A 19 -6.40 -0.02 9.88
CA VAL A 19 -5.53 0.12 11.05
C VAL A 19 -5.10 -1.25 11.57
N TRP A 20 -4.03 -1.26 12.35
CA TRP A 20 -3.62 -2.48 13.05
C TRP A 20 -4.74 -2.94 13.99
N ARG A 21 -5.05 -4.22 13.93
CA ARG A 21 -6.03 -4.85 14.81
C ARG A 21 -5.45 -6.12 15.41
N ALA A 22 -5.42 -6.17 16.75
CA ALA A 22 -5.04 -7.37 17.45
C ALA A 22 -6.12 -8.46 17.28
N THR A 23 -5.70 -9.70 17.14
CA THR A 23 -6.62 -10.84 17.10
C THR A 23 -6.99 -11.35 18.50
N SER A 24 -6.28 -10.86 19.52
CA SER A 24 -6.58 -11.12 20.92
C SER A 24 -6.35 -9.87 21.76
N PRO A 25 -7.01 -9.74 22.95
CA PRO A 25 -6.96 -8.51 23.75
C PRO A 25 -5.56 -8.07 24.19
N ASN A 26 -4.62 -9.00 24.32
CA ASN A 26 -3.28 -8.73 24.81
C ASN A 26 -2.20 -8.87 23.75
N GLN A 27 -2.59 -8.90 22.48
CA GLN A 27 -1.63 -9.02 21.39
C GLN A 27 -0.96 -7.69 21.11
N ASN A 28 0.38 -7.68 21.19
CA ASN A 28 1.16 -6.52 20.77
C ASN A 28 1.27 -6.48 19.25
N PRO A 29 1.44 -5.29 18.65
CA PRO A 29 1.76 -5.17 17.23
C PRO A 29 3.03 -5.96 16.90
N PRO A 30 3.14 -6.57 15.73
CA PRO A 30 4.37 -7.22 15.29
C PRO A 30 5.50 -6.19 15.09
N THR A 31 6.73 -6.68 15.01
CA THR A 31 7.90 -5.84 14.77
C THR A 31 7.77 -5.00 13.50
N GLN A 32 7.22 -5.58 12.46
CA GLN A 32 6.93 -4.88 11.22
C GLN A 32 5.53 -5.25 10.73
N TYR A 33 4.81 -4.28 10.20
CA TYR A 33 3.52 -4.51 9.57
C TYR A 33 3.18 -3.39 8.60
N VAL A 34 2.26 -3.68 7.69
CA VAL A 34 1.77 -2.74 6.68
C VAL A 34 0.30 -2.48 6.92
N VAL A 35 -0.08 -1.21 6.88
CA VAL A 35 -1.49 -0.80 6.82
C VAL A 35 -1.71 0.01 5.55
N TYR A 36 -2.86 -0.17 4.93
CA TYR A 36 -3.19 0.57 3.71
C TYR A 36 -4.64 0.97 3.68
N SER A 37 -4.91 2.00 2.91
CA SER A 37 -6.26 2.41 2.54
C SER A 37 -6.28 2.67 1.04
N SER A 38 -7.46 2.68 0.44
CA SER A 38 -7.58 2.91 -1.00
C SER A 38 -8.80 3.77 -1.34
N THR A 39 -8.67 4.53 -2.44
CA THR A 39 -9.76 5.30 -3.03
C THR A 39 -9.81 5.01 -4.52
N ILE A 40 -11.00 4.83 -5.07
CA ILE A 40 -11.20 4.59 -6.48
C ILE A 40 -11.74 5.86 -7.13
N THR A 41 -11.14 6.24 -8.27
CA THR A 41 -11.63 7.35 -9.08
C THR A 41 -11.80 6.90 -10.53
N GLU A 42 -12.71 7.55 -11.24
CA GLU A 42 -12.84 7.36 -12.67
C GLU A 42 -11.69 8.07 -13.37
N ALA A 43 -10.94 7.35 -14.20
CA ALA A 43 -9.75 7.88 -14.85
C ALA A 43 -10.00 8.37 -16.26
N SER A 44 -10.95 7.78 -16.99
CA SER A 44 -11.28 8.19 -18.35
C SER A 44 -12.73 7.85 -18.69
N HIS A 45 -13.27 8.61 -19.65
CA HIS A 45 -14.63 8.45 -20.15
C HIS A 45 -14.63 8.47 -21.66
N GLN A 46 -15.56 7.77 -22.24
CA GLN A 46 -15.86 7.82 -23.67
C GLN A 46 -17.37 7.66 -23.86
N ASP A 47 -18.01 8.60 -24.58
CA ASP A 47 -19.45 8.59 -24.82
C ASP A 47 -20.28 8.42 -23.54
N ASP A 48 -19.97 9.19 -22.50
CA ASP A 48 -20.59 9.14 -21.18
C ASP A 48 -20.42 7.81 -20.44
N HIS A 49 -19.53 6.94 -20.90
CA HIS A 49 -19.19 5.70 -20.23
C HIS A 49 -17.80 5.78 -19.61
N VAL A 50 -17.65 5.24 -18.42
CA VAL A 50 -16.35 5.10 -17.79
C VAL A 50 -15.57 4.00 -18.52
N THR A 51 -14.37 4.32 -18.99
CA THR A 51 -13.52 3.39 -19.72
C THR A 51 -12.35 2.87 -18.89
N SER A 52 -12.01 3.55 -17.81
CA SER A 52 -11.01 3.05 -16.86
C SER A 52 -11.23 3.63 -15.47
N TYR A 53 -10.73 2.89 -14.49
CA TYR A 53 -10.69 3.32 -13.10
C TYR A 53 -9.26 3.41 -12.64
N ARG A 54 -9.00 4.33 -11.73
CA ARG A 54 -7.71 4.47 -11.06
C ARG A 54 -7.94 4.32 -9.56
N THR A 55 -7.22 3.39 -8.96
CA THR A 55 -7.24 3.20 -7.52
C THR A 55 -5.95 3.72 -6.93
N PHE A 56 -6.06 4.66 -6.01
CA PHE A 56 -4.93 5.12 -5.22
C PHE A 56 -4.85 4.31 -3.94
N VAL A 57 -3.67 3.83 -3.63
CA VAL A 57 -3.39 3.06 -2.43
C VAL A 57 -2.40 3.84 -1.58
N TYR A 58 -2.81 4.18 -0.37
CA TYR A 58 -1.97 4.84 0.62
C TYR A 58 -1.44 3.75 1.53
N LEU A 59 -0.15 3.46 1.42
CA LEU A 59 0.48 2.33 2.09
C LEU A 59 1.52 2.82 3.08
N ASN A 60 1.43 2.34 4.32
CA ASN A 60 2.36 2.66 5.39
C ASN A 60 3.00 1.38 5.91
N LEU A 61 4.32 1.37 5.94
CA LEU A 61 5.10 0.36 6.66
C LEU A 61 5.44 0.91 8.04
N TRP A 62 5.10 0.17 9.08
CA TRP A 62 5.50 0.43 10.44
C TRP A 62 6.55 -0.57 10.85
N SER A 63 7.62 -0.11 11.52
CA SER A 63 8.75 -0.97 11.88
C SER A 63 9.43 -0.51 13.16
N ASP A 64 9.70 -1.46 14.07
CA ASP A 64 10.49 -1.21 15.28
C ASP A 64 11.98 -1.19 14.99
N ILE A 65 12.39 -1.69 13.82
CA ILE A 65 13.77 -1.80 13.40
C ILE A 65 13.99 -0.99 12.12
N ASP A 66 15.23 -0.89 11.64
CA ASP A 66 15.53 -0.23 10.38
C ASP A 66 14.65 -0.82 9.26
N PRO A 67 13.78 -0.02 8.63
CA PRO A 67 12.83 -0.52 7.66
C PRO A 67 13.37 -0.65 6.23
N THR A 68 14.62 -0.30 5.98
CA THR A 68 15.16 -0.16 4.62
C THR A 68 15.00 -1.42 3.78
N ASP A 69 15.39 -2.58 4.31
CA ASP A 69 15.30 -3.82 3.55
C ASP A 69 13.86 -4.20 3.24
N MET A 70 12.98 -4.10 4.23
CA MET A 70 11.56 -4.41 4.06
C MET A 70 10.91 -3.41 3.10
N ALA A 71 11.24 -2.12 3.21
CA ALA A 71 10.73 -1.10 2.31
C ALA A 71 11.10 -1.42 0.85
N ASN A 72 12.33 -1.81 0.60
CA ASN A 72 12.78 -2.22 -0.73
C ASN A 72 11.99 -3.42 -1.26
N ARG A 73 11.77 -4.42 -0.42
CA ARG A 73 11.02 -5.62 -0.78
C ARG A 73 9.57 -5.29 -1.13
N ILE A 74 8.95 -4.41 -0.36
CA ILE A 74 7.58 -3.95 -0.62
C ILE A 74 7.52 -3.21 -1.95
N ARG A 75 8.45 -2.28 -2.21
CA ARG A 75 8.49 -1.55 -3.48
C ARG A 75 8.63 -2.51 -4.67
N GLU A 76 9.56 -3.45 -4.60
CA GLU A 76 9.76 -4.43 -5.65
C GLU A 76 8.51 -5.28 -5.88
N ALA A 77 7.86 -5.72 -4.82
CA ALA A 77 6.65 -6.53 -4.91
C ALA A 77 5.48 -5.74 -5.54
N MET A 78 5.30 -4.48 -5.16
CA MET A 78 4.25 -3.64 -5.72
C MET A 78 4.49 -3.36 -7.22
N TYR A 79 5.72 -3.01 -7.60
CA TYR A 79 6.07 -2.82 -9.01
C TYR A 79 5.90 -4.10 -9.82
N ALA A 80 6.34 -5.23 -9.28
CA ALA A 80 6.24 -6.51 -9.99
C ALA A 80 4.79 -6.92 -10.25
N TYR A 81 3.88 -6.55 -9.36
CA TYR A 81 2.45 -6.83 -9.55
C TYR A 81 1.81 -5.92 -10.59
N GLY A 82 2.35 -4.71 -10.79
CA GLY A 82 1.85 -3.77 -11.78
C GLY A 82 1.39 -2.42 -11.23
N PHE A 83 1.65 -2.14 -9.95
CA PHE A 83 1.38 -0.83 -9.38
C PHE A 83 2.40 0.20 -9.85
N PHE A 84 1.97 1.47 -9.92
CA PHE A 84 2.84 2.60 -10.18
C PHE A 84 2.96 3.43 -8.91
N MET A 85 4.17 3.85 -8.58
CA MET A 85 4.38 4.78 -7.48
C MET A 85 3.99 6.18 -7.92
N VAL A 86 3.08 6.82 -7.20
CA VAL A 86 2.65 8.19 -7.44
C VAL A 86 3.44 9.15 -6.58
N GLU A 87 3.61 8.80 -5.32
CA GLU A 87 4.29 9.65 -4.36
C GLU A 87 4.98 8.81 -3.29
N GLU A 88 6.21 9.19 -2.98
CA GLU A 88 6.96 8.70 -1.83
C GLU A 88 7.09 9.87 -0.87
N SER A 89 6.86 9.64 0.43
CA SER A 89 6.95 10.71 1.40
C SER A 89 8.39 11.26 1.48
N ASP A 90 8.53 12.51 1.92
CA ASP A 90 9.84 13.15 2.11
C ASP A 90 10.74 12.35 3.05
N LYS A 91 10.12 11.59 3.94
CA LYS A 91 10.78 10.72 4.90
C LYS A 91 10.62 9.26 4.52
N GLY A 92 10.48 9.00 3.24
CA GLY A 92 10.23 7.68 2.71
C GLY A 92 11.42 6.75 2.89
N TYR A 93 11.58 5.88 1.94
CA TYR A 93 12.45 4.76 2.11
C TYR A 93 13.95 5.12 2.25
N ASN A 94 14.40 6.29 1.77
CA ASN A 94 15.78 6.77 1.98
C ASN A 94 15.98 7.42 3.35
N GLN A 95 14.93 7.98 3.92
CA GLN A 95 14.93 8.63 5.22
C GLN A 95 13.61 8.32 5.92
N PRO A 96 13.48 7.10 6.46
CA PRO A 96 12.27 6.73 7.18
C PRO A 96 12.00 7.70 8.34
N ALA A 97 10.75 8.10 8.50
CA ALA A 97 10.34 8.92 9.63
C ALA A 97 10.34 8.07 10.90
N TYR A 98 10.90 8.62 11.97
CA TYR A 98 10.83 8.00 13.29
C TYR A 98 9.81 8.72 14.14
N ASP A 99 8.80 7.98 14.60
CA ASP A 99 7.76 8.50 15.48
C ASP A 99 8.14 8.23 16.94
N THR A 100 8.46 9.30 17.68
CA THR A 100 8.86 9.19 19.08
C THR A 100 7.72 8.75 19.99
N ALA A 101 6.46 9.03 19.61
CA ALA A 101 5.31 8.65 20.41
C ALA A 101 5.07 7.14 20.39
N THR A 102 5.28 6.50 19.23
CA THR A 102 5.11 5.05 19.06
C THR A 102 6.44 4.30 19.12
N THR A 103 7.57 5.01 19.10
CA THR A 103 8.92 4.44 19.02
C THR A 103 9.12 3.55 17.79
N GLN A 104 8.51 3.93 16.68
CA GLN A 104 8.56 3.17 15.44
C GLN A 104 9.00 4.03 14.26
N TYR A 105 9.62 3.38 13.27
CA TYR A 105 9.85 3.96 11.95
C TYR A 105 8.59 3.79 11.10
N THR A 106 8.35 4.75 10.22
CA THR A 106 7.28 4.67 9.23
C THR A 106 7.81 5.04 7.84
N VAL A 107 7.37 4.31 6.84
CA VAL A 107 7.63 4.61 5.43
C VAL A 107 6.28 4.68 4.73
N GLN A 108 6.06 5.75 3.99
CA GLN A 108 4.76 6.03 3.37
C GLN A 108 4.89 6.18 1.87
N TRP A 109 3.98 5.55 1.15
CA TRP A 109 3.89 5.63 -0.31
C TRP A 109 2.45 5.84 -0.74
N THR A 110 2.28 6.50 -1.88
CA THR A 110 1.02 6.49 -2.62
C THR A 110 1.25 5.72 -3.92
N TRP A 111 0.51 4.65 -4.10
CA TRP A 111 0.56 3.81 -5.28
C TRP A 111 -0.69 3.99 -6.12
N CYS A 112 -0.60 3.66 -7.40
CA CYS A 112 -1.73 3.71 -8.32
C CYS A 112 -1.87 2.35 -9.02
N TRP A 113 -3.12 1.89 -9.06
CA TRP A 113 -3.55 0.75 -9.86
C TRP A 113 -4.55 1.23 -10.88
N ARG A 114 -4.30 0.93 -12.15
CA ARG A 114 -5.23 1.30 -13.23
C ARG A 114 -5.90 0.05 -13.76
N GLU A 115 -7.20 0.12 -13.94
CA GLU A 115 -8.01 -0.97 -14.42
C GLU A 115 -8.88 -0.49 -15.57
N GLU A 116 -8.77 -1.16 -16.71
CA GLU A 116 -9.61 -0.86 -17.88
C GLU A 116 -10.96 -1.55 -17.72
N VAL A 117 -12.01 -0.82 -18.11
CA VAL A 117 -13.35 -1.40 -18.18
C VAL A 117 -13.44 -2.18 -19.49
N ALA A 118 -13.87 -3.44 -19.39
CA ALA A 118 -14.06 -4.26 -20.58
C ALA A 118 -15.07 -3.57 -21.53
N PRO A 119 -14.78 -3.53 -22.85
CA PRO A 119 -15.73 -2.96 -23.80
C PRO A 119 -17.02 -3.75 -23.77
N HIS A 120 -18.15 -3.01 -23.85
CA HIS A 120 -19.44 -3.66 -23.96
C HIS A 120 -19.53 -4.41 -25.28
N ALA A 121 -20.03 -5.63 -25.23
CA ALA A 121 -20.35 -6.36 -26.43
C ALA A 121 -21.44 -5.60 -27.19
N PRO A 122 -21.36 -5.47 -28.51
CA PRO A 122 -22.39 -4.79 -29.31
C PRO A 122 -23.72 -5.52 -29.25
#